data_768ae48d87e6abb93fe66e44b83efe1c
#
_entry.id   768ae48d87e6abb93fe66e44b83efe1c
#
_cell.length_a   1.000
_cell.length_b   1.000
_cell.length_c   1.000
_cell.angle_alpha   90.00
_cell.angle_beta   90.00
_cell.angle_gamma   90.00
#
_symmetry.space_group_name_H-M   'P 1'
#
loop_
_entity.id
_entity.type
_entity.pdbx_description
1 polymer ?
#
loop_
_entity_poly.entity_id
_entity_poly.type
_entity_poly.pdbx_seq_one_letter_code
_entity_poly.pdbx_strand_id
1 'polypeptide(L)'
;SYDMTSSLVGSDMCIRDRSETTTVREFALACKRYFHVDGLRLITHTPEAPVKRVAILGGSGGQFYPAALAKGADVYVTGDVSYHPGHDMIAAGLNVIDPGHHIESICKPHLTAMFQQWAQENNWAITVQASQLNTDPFTFL
;
A
#
# COMPACT_ATOMS: atom_id res chain seq x y z
N SER A 1 -5.16 2.08 -20.62
CA SER A 1 -6.08 3.08 -20.04
C SER A 1 -6.25 2.78 -18.56
N TYR A 2 -5.74 3.66 -17.72
CA TYR A 2 -5.94 3.57 -16.27
C TYR A 2 -7.32 4.13 -15.97
N ASP A 3 -8.25 3.25 -15.65
CA ASP A 3 -9.55 3.65 -15.15
C ASP A 3 -9.41 3.97 -13.65
N MET A 4 -9.14 5.23 -13.36
CA MET A 4 -9.12 5.75 -11.99
C MET A 4 -10.54 6.11 -11.57
N THR A 5 -11.37 5.14 -11.29
CA THR A 5 -12.61 5.38 -10.56
C THR A 5 -12.26 5.57 -9.09
N SER A 6 -11.82 6.77 -8.74
CA SER A 6 -11.78 7.20 -7.36
C SER A 6 -13.21 7.48 -6.90
N SER A 7 -13.84 6.53 -6.24
CA SER A 7 -15.01 6.86 -5.47
C SER A 7 -14.53 7.50 -4.17
N LEU A 8 -14.68 8.80 -4.10
CA LEU A 8 -14.47 9.62 -2.92
C LEU A 8 -15.49 9.23 -1.83
N VAL A 9 -15.15 8.25 -1.02
CA VAL A 9 -15.70 8.14 0.32
C VAL A 9 -14.51 8.27 1.27
N GLY A 10 -14.08 9.50 1.51
CA GLY A 10 -13.18 9.88 2.60
C GLY A 10 -11.81 9.20 2.65
N SER A 11 -11.39 8.45 1.63
CA SER A 11 -10.10 7.79 1.61
C SER A 11 -9.54 7.68 0.20
N ASP A 12 -8.25 7.93 0.06
CA ASP A 12 -7.51 7.79 -1.20
C ASP A 12 -7.20 6.32 -1.54
N MET A 13 -8.13 5.41 -1.24
CA MET A 13 -7.99 3.99 -1.50
C MET A 13 -7.93 3.71 -2.99
N CYS A 14 -6.80 3.15 -3.44
CA CYS A 14 -6.62 2.71 -4.82
C CYS A 14 -7.06 1.26 -4.98
N ILE A 15 -7.85 0.98 -6.02
CA ILE A 15 -8.22 -0.38 -6.42
C ILE A 15 -7.49 -0.71 -7.71
N ARG A 16 -6.93 -1.91 -7.78
CA ARG A 16 -6.23 -2.42 -8.98
C ARG A 16 -6.60 -3.86 -9.25
N ASP A 17 -6.93 -4.15 -10.49
CA ASP A 17 -7.09 -5.51 -10.98
C ASP A 17 -5.77 -6.01 -11.58
N ARG A 18 -5.44 -7.27 -11.32
CA ARG A 18 -4.25 -7.92 -11.83
C ARG A 18 -4.58 -8.78 -13.02
N SER A 19 -3.73 -8.74 -14.05
CA SER A 19 -3.83 -9.60 -15.23
C SER A 19 -3.25 -10.99 -14.98
N GLU A 20 -2.30 -11.11 -14.05
CA GLU A 20 -1.64 -12.36 -13.70
C GLU A 20 -2.16 -12.91 -12.37
N THR A 21 -2.35 -14.24 -12.31
CA THR A 21 -2.75 -14.91 -11.09
C THR A 21 -1.54 -15.10 -10.17
N THR A 22 -1.68 -14.72 -8.93
CA THR A 22 -0.72 -14.95 -7.85
C THR A 22 -1.48 -15.36 -6.60
N THR A 23 -0.79 -15.97 -5.64
CA THR A 23 -1.38 -16.27 -4.34
C THR A 23 -1.22 -15.10 -3.38
N VAL A 24 -2.00 -15.11 -2.30
CA VAL A 24 -1.86 -14.11 -1.20
C VAL A 24 -0.43 -14.10 -0.67
N ARG A 25 0.16 -15.28 -0.44
CA ARG A 25 1.54 -15.42 0.03
C ARG A 25 2.55 -14.83 -0.95
N GLU A 26 2.46 -15.18 -2.22
CA GLU A 26 3.36 -14.67 -3.26
C GLU A 26 3.25 -13.16 -3.42
N PHE A 27 2.03 -12.65 -3.36
CA PHE A 27 1.77 -11.22 -3.44
C PHE A 27 2.34 -10.48 -2.22
N ALA A 28 2.22 -11.03 -1.01
CA ALA A 28 2.83 -10.47 0.19
C ALA A 28 4.36 -10.39 0.07
N LEU A 29 4.99 -11.45 -0.44
CA LEU A 29 6.44 -11.47 -0.68
C LEU A 29 6.85 -10.46 -1.76
N ALA A 30 6.03 -10.28 -2.79
CA ALA A 30 6.24 -9.25 -3.79
C ALA A 30 6.15 -7.83 -3.18
N CYS A 31 5.18 -7.58 -2.31
CA CYS A 31 5.06 -6.33 -1.57
C CYS A 31 6.29 -6.07 -0.70
N LYS A 32 6.78 -7.10 0.00
CA LYS A 32 8.00 -7.00 0.81
C LYS A 32 9.20 -6.51 -0.02
N ARG A 33 9.40 -7.08 -1.20
CA ARG A 33 10.47 -6.67 -2.13
C ARG A 33 10.25 -5.27 -2.69
N TYR A 34 9.03 -4.96 -3.13
CA TYR A 34 8.70 -3.69 -3.74
C TYR A 34 8.87 -2.51 -2.78
N PHE A 35 8.41 -2.67 -1.54
CA PHE A 35 8.51 -1.65 -0.51
C PHE A 35 9.88 -1.61 0.19
N HIS A 36 10.78 -2.54 -0.09
CA HIS A 36 12.10 -2.64 0.53
C HIS A 36 12.03 -2.72 2.06
N VAL A 37 11.09 -3.50 2.58
CA VAL A 37 10.93 -3.71 4.02
C VAL A 37 11.54 -5.04 4.45
N ASP A 38 12.10 -5.10 5.66
CA ASP A 38 12.75 -6.30 6.21
C ASP A 38 11.72 -7.33 6.69
N GLY A 39 10.52 -6.89 6.99
CA GLY A 39 9.39 -7.72 7.37
C GLY A 39 8.07 -7.01 7.10
N LEU A 40 7.00 -7.79 7.02
CA LEU A 40 5.64 -7.30 6.97
C LEU A 40 4.73 -8.23 7.74
N ARG A 41 3.54 -7.76 8.08
CA ARG A 41 2.52 -8.57 8.73
C ARG A 41 1.48 -9.02 7.71
N LEU A 42 1.13 -10.30 7.75
CA LEU A 42 0.12 -10.90 6.90
C LEU A 42 -1.03 -11.41 7.74
N ILE A 43 -2.24 -10.96 7.43
CA ILE A 43 -3.49 -11.42 8.05
C ILE A 43 -4.22 -12.24 7.00
N THR A 44 -4.28 -13.56 7.19
CA THR A 44 -4.95 -14.47 6.25
C THR A 44 -5.24 -15.81 6.88
N HIS A 45 -6.36 -16.44 6.49
CA HIS A 45 -6.61 -17.86 6.67
C HIS A 45 -6.40 -18.66 5.37
N THR A 46 -6.16 -17.96 4.26
CA THR A 46 -6.10 -18.56 2.92
C THR A 46 -4.87 -18.08 2.15
N PRO A 47 -3.64 -18.38 2.63
CA PRO A 47 -2.41 -17.84 2.03
C PRO A 47 -2.20 -18.28 0.57
N GLU A 48 -2.82 -19.37 0.17
CA GLU A 48 -2.72 -19.91 -1.21
C GLU A 48 -3.91 -19.50 -2.09
N ALA A 49 -4.82 -18.65 -1.59
CA ALA A 49 -5.94 -18.16 -2.40
C ALA A 49 -5.44 -17.23 -3.52
N PRO A 50 -6.10 -17.24 -4.68
CA PRO A 50 -5.71 -16.37 -5.79
C PRO A 50 -6.02 -14.91 -5.50
N VAL A 51 -5.15 -14.02 -5.96
CA VAL A 51 -5.29 -12.56 -5.86
C VAL A 51 -5.52 -11.98 -7.24
N LYS A 52 -6.67 -11.36 -7.44
CA LYS A 52 -7.04 -10.66 -8.68
C LYS A 52 -7.24 -9.18 -8.45
N ARG A 53 -7.93 -8.82 -7.35
CA ARG A 53 -8.22 -7.42 -7.02
C ARG A 53 -7.56 -7.02 -5.72
N VAL A 54 -6.79 -5.95 -5.77
CA VAL A 54 -6.05 -5.40 -4.65
C VAL A 54 -6.55 -4.00 -4.32
N ALA A 55 -6.85 -3.76 -3.05
CA ALA A 55 -7.08 -2.43 -2.51
C ALA A 55 -5.84 -1.96 -1.78
N ILE A 56 -5.45 -0.71 -1.96
CA ILE A 56 -4.28 -0.13 -1.32
C ILE A 56 -4.66 1.22 -0.71
N LEU A 57 -4.29 1.40 0.56
CA LEU A 57 -4.37 2.68 1.25
C LEU A 57 -3.11 2.86 2.09
N GLY A 58 -2.30 3.85 1.76
CA GLY A 58 -1.09 4.18 2.52
C GLY A 58 -1.43 4.66 3.94
N GLY A 59 -0.42 4.67 4.81
CA GLY A 59 -0.60 5.07 6.20
C GLY A 59 -1.43 4.09 7.01
N SER A 60 -2.25 4.59 7.92
CA SER A 60 -3.12 3.82 8.82
C SER A 60 -4.52 3.70 8.24
N GLY A 61 -4.78 2.68 7.45
CA GLY A 61 -6.06 2.48 6.77
C GLY A 61 -6.93 1.36 7.34
N GLY A 62 -6.63 0.83 8.51
CA GLY A 62 -7.34 -0.32 9.08
C GLY A 62 -8.84 -0.15 9.20
N GLN A 63 -9.31 1.03 9.61
CA GLN A 63 -10.72 1.35 9.76
C GLN A 63 -11.50 1.37 8.43
N PHE A 64 -10.82 1.42 7.29
CA PHE A 64 -11.44 1.48 5.96
C PHE A 64 -11.60 0.10 5.29
N TYR A 65 -11.31 -0.98 6.00
CA TYR A 65 -11.45 -2.33 5.43
C TYR A 65 -12.86 -2.65 4.90
N PRO A 66 -13.96 -2.11 5.47
CA PRO A 66 -15.28 -2.35 4.89
C PRO A 66 -15.41 -1.81 3.46
N ALA A 67 -14.73 -0.71 3.14
CA ALA A 67 -14.71 -0.17 1.78
C ALA A 67 -13.93 -1.08 0.81
N ALA A 68 -12.84 -1.69 1.25
CA ALA A 68 -12.09 -2.66 0.47
C ALA A 68 -12.96 -3.90 0.16
N LEU A 69 -13.67 -4.41 1.16
CA LEU A 69 -14.62 -5.52 1.01
C LEU A 69 -15.74 -5.18 0.03
N ALA A 70 -16.36 -4.01 0.19
CA ALA A 70 -17.46 -3.56 -0.67
C ALA A 70 -17.04 -3.44 -2.15
N LYS A 71 -15.76 -3.17 -2.40
CA LYS A 71 -15.18 -3.10 -3.75
C LYS A 71 -14.70 -4.47 -4.27
N GLY A 72 -14.92 -5.52 -3.52
CA GLY A 72 -14.56 -6.89 -3.90
C GLY A 72 -13.05 -7.15 -3.91
N ALA A 73 -12.29 -6.49 -3.05
CA ALA A 73 -10.86 -6.73 -2.94
C ALA A 73 -10.59 -8.14 -2.36
N ASP A 74 -9.65 -8.85 -2.97
CA ASP A 74 -9.13 -10.12 -2.45
C ASP A 74 -8.08 -9.87 -1.36
N VAL A 75 -7.33 -8.78 -1.51
CA VAL A 75 -6.27 -8.35 -0.60
C VAL A 75 -6.38 -6.85 -0.37
N TYR A 76 -6.18 -6.45 0.88
CA TYR A 76 -6.05 -5.07 1.30
C TYR A 76 -4.64 -4.80 1.82
N VAL A 77 -3.95 -3.80 1.24
CA VAL A 77 -2.61 -3.37 1.65
C VAL A 77 -2.73 -2.05 2.39
N THR A 78 -2.39 -2.04 3.67
CA THR A 78 -2.39 -0.83 4.52
C THR A 78 -1.48 -1.01 5.72
N GLY A 79 -1.03 0.09 6.33
CA GLY A 79 -0.17 0.05 7.51
C GLY A 79 -0.94 0.16 8.83
N ASP A 80 -0.21 -0.03 9.92
CA ASP A 80 -0.67 0.16 11.32
C ASP A 80 -1.94 -0.62 11.68
N VAL A 81 -2.11 -1.81 11.13
CA VAL A 81 -3.24 -2.67 11.49
C VAL A 81 -3.08 -3.13 12.93
N SER A 82 -4.03 -2.77 13.79
CA SER A 82 -4.02 -3.18 15.17
C SER A 82 -4.73 -4.52 15.42
N TYR A 83 -4.55 -5.08 16.61
CA TYR A 83 -4.96 -6.44 16.95
C TYR A 83 -6.45 -6.70 16.70
N HIS A 84 -7.36 -5.90 17.28
CA HIS A 84 -8.79 -6.13 17.14
C HIS A 84 -9.32 -5.92 15.71
N PRO A 85 -9.00 -4.83 15.00
CA PRO A 85 -9.35 -4.71 13.59
C PRO A 85 -8.80 -5.85 12.73
N GLY A 86 -7.61 -6.37 13.03
CA GLY A 86 -7.06 -7.53 12.34
C GLY A 86 -7.94 -8.76 12.45
N HIS A 87 -8.51 -9.03 13.64
CA HIS A 87 -9.48 -10.10 13.82
C HIS A 87 -10.78 -9.87 13.05
N ASP A 88 -11.28 -8.65 13.03
CA ASP A 88 -12.49 -8.31 12.28
C ASP A 88 -12.30 -8.51 10.77
N MET A 89 -11.14 -8.12 10.25
CA MET A 89 -10.78 -8.31 8.84
C MET A 89 -10.73 -9.79 8.46
N ILE A 90 -10.05 -10.62 9.26
CA ILE A 90 -9.94 -12.05 8.99
C ILE A 90 -11.29 -12.76 9.12
N ALA A 91 -12.11 -12.36 10.09
CA ALA A 91 -13.47 -12.87 10.25
C ALA A 91 -14.38 -12.51 9.05
N ALA A 92 -14.13 -11.35 8.42
CA ALA A 92 -14.83 -10.92 7.22
C ALA A 92 -14.30 -11.60 5.92
N GLY A 93 -13.28 -12.43 6.02
CA GLY A 93 -12.67 -13.12 4.88
C GLY A 93 -11.72 -12.28 4.05
N LEU A 94 -11.28 -11.13 4.56
CA LEU A 94 -10.33 -10.25 3.88
C LEU A 94 -8.90 -10.66 4.21
N ASN A 95 -8.06 -10.80 3.18
CA ASN A 95 -6.62 -10.94 3.35
C ASN A 95 -6.01 -9.55 3.44
N VAL A 96 -5.12 -9.32 4.41
CA VAL A 96 -4.52 -8.01 4.66
C VAL A 96 -3.00 -8.12 4.72
N ILE A 97 -2.33 -7.23 4.03
CA ILE A 97 -0.87 -7.09 4.05
C ILE A 97 -0.57 -5.74 4.70
N ASP A 98 0.16 -5.79 5.80
CA ASP A 98 0.63 -4.60 6.51
C ASP A 98 2.16 -4.50 6.41
N PRO A 99 2.66 -3.72 5.44
CA PRO A 99 4.10 -3.49 5.27
C PRO A 99 4.64 -2.37 6.16
N GLY A 100 3.82 -1.81 7.03
CA GLY A 100 4.15 -0.67 7.87
C GLY A 100 3.77 0.68 7.26
N HIS A 101 3.57 1.67 8.11
CA HIS A 101 3.19 3.03 7.73
C HIS A 101 4.29 3.72 6.92
N HIS A 102 5.56 3.42 7.23
CA HIS A 102 6.72 4.07 6.62
C HIS A 102 6.84 3.82 5.10
N ILE A 103 6.10 2.88 4.53
CA ILE A 103 6.08 2.68 3.06
C ILE A 103 5.62 3.92 2.28
N GLU A 104 4.97 4.88 2.91
CA GLU A 104 4.66 6.18 2.30
C GLU A 104 5.91 6.89 1.77
N SER A 105 7.08 6.59 2.35
CA SER A 105 8.37 7.13 1.90
C SER A 105 8.72 6.76 0.45
N ILE A 106 8.07 5.76 -0.13
CA ILE A 106 8.29 5.34 -1.52
C ILE A 106 7.91 6.43 -2.53
N CYS A 107 7.09 7.40 -2.14
CA CYS A 107 6.72 8.53 -2.99
C CYS A 107 7.86 9.54 -3.19
N LYS A 108 8.86 9.58 -2.30
CA LYS A 108 9.93 10.59 -2.33
C LYS A 108 10.69 10.68 -3.65
N PRO A 109 11.19 9.58 -4.25
CA PRO A 109 11.87 9.65 -5.53
C PRO A 109 10.99 10.19 -6.66
N HIS A 110 9.72 9.79 -6.72
CA HIS A 110 8.79 10.24 -7.74
C HIS A 110 8.46 11.73 -7.60
N LEU A 111 8.19 12.19 -6.38
CA LEU A 111 7.94 13.61 -6.11
C LEU A 111 9.17 14.46 -6.42
N THR A 112 10.35 13.99 -6.05
CA THR A 112 11.61 14.68 -6.34
C THR A 112 11.80 14.86 -7.85
N ALA A 113 11.64 13.79 -8.63
CA ALA A 113 11.76 13.84 -10.08
C ALA A 113 10.73 14.80 -10.71
N MET A 114 9.50 14.76 -10.22
CA MET A 114 8.42 15.63 -10.71
C MET A 114 8.72 17.10 -10.43
N PHE A 115 9.15 17.45 -9.23
CA PHE A 115 9.52 18.82 -8.88
C PHE A 115 10.76 19.29 -9.61
N GLN A 116 11.76 18.42 -9.84
CA GLN A 116 12.94 18.75 -10.65
C GLN A 116 12.54 19.09 -12.08
N GLN A 117 11.64 18.31 -12.69
CA GLN A 117 11.13 18.57 -14.01
C GLN A 117 10.38 19.92 -14.08
N TRP A 118 9.48 20.19 -13.13
CA TRP A 118 8.76 21.46 -13.09
C TRP A 118 9.68 22.66 -12.90
N ALA A 119 10.69 22.53 -12.04
CA ALA A 119 11.69 23.57 -11.85
C ALA A 119 12.44 23.89 -13.15
N GLN A 120 12.79 22.87 -13.92
CA GLN A 120 13.45 23.03 -15.21
C GLN A 120 12.52 23.69 -16.24
N GLU A 121 11.29 23.18 -16.38
CA GLU A 121 10.32 23.70 -17.34
C GLU A 121 9.92 25.16 -17.09
N ASN A 122 9.88 25.58 -15.83
CA ASN A 122 9.47 26.92 -15.43
C ASN A 122 10.64 27.84 -15.08
N ASN A 123 11.88 27.40 -15.28
CA ASN A 123 13.10 28.16 -14.94
C ASN A 123 13.14 28.64 -13.48
N TRP A 124 12.69 27.77 -12.55
CA TRP A 124 12.79 28.09 -11.13
C TRP A 124 14.23 27.94 -10.65
N ALA A 125 14.73 28.95 -9.97
CA ALA A 125 16.07 28.91 -9.35
C ALA A 125 16.03 28.17 -8.01
N ILE A 126 15.69 26.88 -8.03
CA ILE A 126 15.59 26.03 -6.86
C ILE A 126 16.37 24.72 -7.05
N THR A 127 16.81 24.13 -5.95
CA THR A 127 17.36 22.76 -5.91
C THR A 127 16.36 21.85 -5.21
N VAL A 128 16.07 20.70 -5.82
CA VAL A 128 15.15 19.71 -5.29
C VAL A 128 15.90 18.42 -4.99
N GLN A 129 15.82 17.95 -3.74
CA GLN A 129 16.48 16.73 -3.30
C GLN A 129 15.55 15.88 -2.43
N ALA A 130 15.60 14.56 -2.58
CA ALA A 130 14.95 13.64 -1.66
C ALA A 130 15.76 13.54 -0.36
N SER A 131 15.08 13.60 0.78
CA SER A 131 15.70 13.30 2.07
C SER A 131 16.19 11.85 2.10
N GLN A 132 17.43 11.64 2.54
CA GLN A 132 18.02 10.30 2.73
C GLN A 132 17.81 9.77 4.16
N LEU A 133 17.16 10.54 5.03
CA LEU A 133 16.90 10.09 6.39
C LEU A 133 15.83 9.00 6.40
N ASN A 134 16.14 7.93 7.14
CA ASN A 134 15.15 6.90 7.45
C ASN A 134 14.46 7.26 8.76
N THR A 135 13.17 7.50 8.70
CA THR A 135 12.35 7.89 9.86
C THR A 135 11.50 6.72 10.40
N ASP A 136 11.69 5.51 9.87
CA ASP A 136 11.01 4.33 10.39
C ASP A 136 11.53 4.02 11.81
N PRO A 137 10.65 4.04 12.83
CA PRO A 137 11.07 3.73 14.20
C PRO A 137 11.26 2.23 14.46
N PHE A 138 10.78 1.36 13.55
CA PHE A 138 10.76 -0.08 13.76
C PHE A 138 11.97 -0.76 13.13
N THR A 139 12.48 -1.75 13.84
CA THR A 139 13.53 -2.65 13.38
C THR A 139 13.05 -4.09 13.55
N PHE A 140 13.28 -4.91 12.54
CA PHE A 140 13.02 -6.35 12.63
C PHE A 140 14.31 -7.08 13.04
N LEU A 141 14.19 -7.98 14.01
CA LEU A 141 15.29 -8.79 14.53
C LEU A 141 15.33 -10.19 13.88
#